data_c67b67265db7abc0afe1f4395bf0ffcc
#
_entry.id   c67b67265db7abc0afe1f4395bf0ffcc
#
_cell.length_a   1.000
_cell.length_b   1.000
_cell.length_c   1.000
_cell.angle_alpha   90.00
_cell.angle_beta   90.00
_cell.angle_gamma   90.00
#
_symmetry.space_group_name_H-M   'P 1'
#
loop_
_entity.id
_entity.type
_entity.pdbx_description
1 polymer ?
#
loop_
_entity_poly.entity_id
_entity_poly.type
_entity_poly.pdbx_seq_one_letter_code
_entity_poly.pdbx_strand_id
1 'polypeptide(L)'
;MNVLIVYCHPSKNSFTYQVKEAFVKGLAEAGHSYEISDLYAMNFNPIMSEEEYTREAFYHGETPISEDVSVEQKKINAADIIAFIYPDFWTASPAMLEGWFQRVWTYGFAYGDNPTMKVLDKAIFLMTMGGSLADEIRKIQVEAMQTVMIGDRIRTRAKKCEMYVFDEMTRGYNNDVNREERIGRFTKKAYEIGKKLDGNV
;
A
#
# COMPACT_ATOMS: atom_id res chain seq x y z
N MET A 1 11.66 14.24 -3.17
CA MET A 1 11.48 12.81 -3.47
C MET A 1 10.23 12.60 -4.29
N ASN A 2 10.21 11.55 -5.13
CA ASN A 2 9.04 11.13 -5.89
C ASN A 2 8.35 9.97 -5.15
N VAL A 3 7.08 10.13 -4.82
CA VAL A 3 6.31 9.12 -4.05
C VAL A 3 5.24 8.52 -4.93
N LEU A 4 5.26 7.21 -5.12
CA LEU A 4 4.12 6.47 -5.69
C LEU A 4 3.18 6.08 -4.56
N ILE A 5 1.93 6.48 -4.64
CA ILE A 5 0.87 6.11 -3.69
C ILE A 5 -0.04 5.09 -4.36
N VAL A 6 -0.03 3.86 -3.88
CA VAL A 6 -0.99 2.82 -4.28
C VAL A 6 -2.14 2.85 -3.27
N TYR A 7 -3.26 3.42 -3.70
CA TYR A 7 -4.45 3.60 -2.88
C TYR A 7 -5.54 2.60 -3.26
N CYS A 8 -6.10 1.95 -2.26
CA CYS A 8 -7.11 0.92 -2.47
C CYS A 8 -8.26 1.02 -1.47
N HIS A 9 -9.35 1.68 -1.87
CA HIS A 9 -10.60 1.70 -1.11
C HIS A 9 -11.79 2.03 -2.03
N PRO A 10 -12.94 1.30 -1.94
CA PRO A 10 -14.07 1.51 -2.84
C PRO A 10 -14.85 2.81 -2.61
N SER A 11 -14.65 3.47 -1.48
CA SER A 11 -15.44 4.67 -1.11
C SER A 11 -14.54 5.86 -0.76
N LYS A 12 -14.83 7.00 -1.39
CA LYS A 12 -14.22 8.30 -1.05
C LYS A 12 -14.72 8.90 0.27
N ASN A 13 -15.80 8.33 0.85
CA ASN A 13 -16.33 8.73 2.15
C ASN A 13 -15.73 7.93 3.32
N SER A 14 -14.67 7.17 3.07
CA SER A 14 -14.04 6.31 4.08
C SER A 14 -13.02 7.07 4.93
N PHE A 15 -12.71 6.52 6.10
CA PHE A 15 -11.59 7.01 6.90
C PHE A 15 -10.24 6.78 6.18
N THR A 16 -10.10 5.66 5.46
CA THR A 16 -8.91 5.39 4.63
C THR A 16 -8.66 6.49 3.59
N TYR A 17 -9.74 7.05 3.02
CA TYR A 17 -9.64 8.21 2.12
C TYR A 17 -9.11 9.45 2.86
N GLN A 18 -9.59 9.72 4.07
CA GLN A 18 -9.10 10.84 4.88
C GLN A 18 -7.61 10.69 5.24
N VAL A 19 -7.17 9.46 5.54
CA VAL A 19 -5.75 9.14 5.76
C VAL A 19 -4.93 9.46 4.51
N LYS A 20 -5.40 9.04 3.31
CA LYS A 20 -4.74 9.36 2.04
C LYS A 20 -4.64 10.86 1.81
N GLU A 21 -5.73 11.62 1.97
CA GLU A 21 -5.72 13.08 1.78
C GLU A 21 -4.77 13.79 2.75
N ALA A 22 -4.74 13.36 4.00
CA ALA A 22 -3.84 13.92 5.00
C ALA A 22 -2.36 13.63 4.65
N PHE A 23 -2.05 12.41 4.24
CA PHE A 23 -0.71 12.02 3.79
C PHE A 23 -0.26 12.85 2.57
N VAL A 24 -1.11 12.95 1.56
CA VAL A 24 -0.86 13.76 0.33
C VAL A 24 -0.62 15.23 0.67
N LYS A 25 -1.42 15.79 1.60
CA LYS A 25 -1.21 17.15 2.07
C LYS A 25 0.16 17.34 2.71
N GLY A 26 0.60 16.37 3.52
CA GLY A 26 1.93 16.39 4.12
C GLY A 26 3.05 16.37 3.07
N LEU A 27 2.93 15.51 2.06
CA LEU A 27 3.87 15.44 0.93
C LEU A 27 3.97 16.77 0.19
N ALA A 28 2.84 17.35 -0.17
CA ALA A 28 2.78 18.59 -0.94
C ALA A 28 3.40 19.77 -0.17
N GLU A 29 3.11 19.90 1.13
CA GLU A 29 3.68 20.95 1.97
C GLU A 29 5.19 20.80 2.21
N ALA A 30 5.70 19.55 2.15
CA ALA A 30 7.13 19.29 2.22
C ALA A 30 7.86 19.44 0.86
N GLY A 31 7.14 19.74 -0.22
CA GLY A 31 7.71 19.87 -1.56
C GLY A 31 8.05 18.55 -2.25
N HIS A 32 7.46 17.44 -1.80
CA HIS A 32 7.61 16.15 -2.48
C HIS A 32 6.65 16.05 -3.66
N SER A 33 7.12 15.47 -4.77
CA SER A 33 6.24 15.08 -5.88
C SER A 33 5.62 13.72 -5.60
N TYR A 34 4.40 13.52 -6.08
CA TYR A 34 3.71 12.26 -5.91
C TYR A 34 2.86 11.91 -7.13
N GLU A 35 2.66 10.62 -7.33
CA GLU A 35 1.69 10.05 -8.26
C GLU A 35 0.80 9.07 -7.52
N ILE A 36 -0.50 9.02 -7.87
CA ILE A 36 -1.49 8.17 -7.19
C ILE A 36 -2.03 7.13 -8.17
N SER A 37 -1.83 5.87 -7.85
CA SER A 37 -2.54 4.73 -8.43
C SER A 37 -3.74 4.41 -7.54
N ASP A 38 -4.88 5.09 -7.80
CA ASP A 38 -6.16 4.79 -7.16
C ASP A 38 -6.78 3.59 -7.88
N LEU A 39 -6.59 2.39 -7.32
CA LEU A 39 -6.94 1.14 -8.00
C LEU A 39 -8.42 1.02 -8.34
N TYR A 40 -9.31 1.59 -7.52
CA TYR A 40 -10.75 1.63 -7.81
C TYR A 40 -11.10 2.65 -8.89
N ALA A 41 -10.52 3.86 -8.83
CA ALA A 41 -10.77 4.89 -9.83
C ALA A 41 -10.20 4.51 -11.21
N MET A 42 -9.10 3.77 -11.24
CA MET A 42 -8.48 3.25 -12.46
C MET A 42 -9.22 2.04 -13.04
N ASN A 43 -10.17 1.45 -12.30
CA ASN A 43 -10.75 0.14 -12.62
C ASN A 43 -9.67 -0.93 -12.88
N PHE A 44 -8.62 -0.94 -12.05
CA PHE A 44 -7.54 -1.90 -12.18
C PHE A 44 -8.10 -3.33 -12.15
N ASN A 45 -7.77 -4.16 -13.13
CA ASN A 45 -8.19 -5.55 -13.12
C ASN A 45 -7.34 -6.38 -12.14
N PRO A 46 -7.89 -6.89 -11.03
CA PRO A 46 -7.11 -7.67 -10.07
C PRO A 46 -6.94 -9.14 -10.48
N ILE A 47 -7.60 -9.58 -11.54
CA ILE A 47 -7.63 -10.99 -11.93
C ILE A 47 -6.49 -11.28 -12.90
N MET A 48 -5.59 -12.16 -12.48
CA MET A 48 -4.53 -12.69 -13.34
C MET A 48 -5.14 -13.55 -14.46
N SER A 49 -4.73 -13.31 -15.71
CA SER A 49 -5.14 -14.11 -16.84
C SER A 49 -4.35 -15.43 -16.90
N GLU A 50 -4.82 -16.38 -17.72
CA GLU A 50 -4.10 -17.63 -17.97
C GLU A 50 -2.74 -17.38 -18.63
N GLU A 51 -2.65 -16.39 -19.51
CA GLU A 51 -1.41 -15.99 -20.16
C GLU A 51 -0.42 -15.40 -19.15
N GLU A 52 -0.88 -14.49 -18.26
CA GLU A 52 -0.06 -13.96 -17.17
C GLU A 52 0.39 -15.08 -16.22
N TYR A 53 -0.51 -16.00 -15.84
CA TYR A 53 -0.16 -17.16 -15.02
C TYR A 53 0.92 -18.02 -15.70
N THR A 54 0.76 -18.34 -16.99
CA THR A 54 1.73 -19.14 -17.74
C THR A 54 3.09 -18.48 -17.79
N ARG A 55 3.10 -17.16 -18.02
CA ARG A 55 4.33 -16.36 -17.99
C ARG A 55 5.07 -16.50 -16.66
N GLU A 56 4.36 -16.38 -15.55
CA GLU A 56 4.95 -16.44 -14.20
C GLU A 56 5.34 -17.88 -13.81
N ALA A 57 4.47 -18.86 -14.08
CA ALA A 57 4.68 -20.25 -13.69
C ALA A 57 5.86 -20.90 -14.39
N PHE A 58 6.18 -20.48 -15.61
CA PHE A 58 7.28 -21.01 -16.42
C PHE A 58 8.45 -20.05 -16.61
N TYR A 59 8.44 -18.91 -15.90
CA TYR A 59 9.51 -17.90 -15.92
C TYR A 59 9.79 -17.34 -17.32
N HIS A 60 8.74 -17.14 -18.12
CA HIS A 60 8.82 -16.61 -19.48
C HIS A 60 8.94 -15.09 -19.47
N GLY A 61 10.09 -14.57 -19.04
CA GLY A 61 10.34 -13.12 -18.93
C GLY A 61 10.26 -12.36 -20.25
N GLU A 62 10.40 -13.05 -21.39
CA GLU A 62 10.27 -12.52 -22.74
C GLU A 62 8.81 -12.31 -23.17
N THR A 63 7.84 -12.98 -22.53
CA THR A 63 6.43 -12.79 -22.83
C THR A 63 6.00 -11.37 -22.43
N PRO A 64 5.36 -10.60 -23.31
CA PRO A 64 4.91 -9.26 -22.99
C PRO A 64 3.95 -9.24 -21.80
N ILE A 65 4.11 -8.23 -20.95
CA ILE A 65 3.16 -7.93 -19.89
C ILE A 65 2.03 -7.05 -20.40
N SER A 66 0.86 -7.11 -19.75
CA SER A 66 -0.27 -6.24 -20.09
C SER A 66 0.06 -4.76 -19.88
N GLU A 67 -0.61 -3.89 -20.63
CA GLU A 67 -0.32 -2.45 -20.62
C GLU A 67 -0.55 -1.83 -19.24
N ASP A 68 -1.63 -2.19 -18.55
CA ASP A 68 -1.94 -1.70 -17.20
C ASP A 68 -0.84 -2.07 -16.19
N VAL A 69 -0.27 -3.27 -16.28
CA VAL A 69 0.87 -3.71 -15.48
C VAL A 69 2.13 -2.94 -15.84
N SER A 70 2.41 -2.76 -17.14
CA SER A 70 3.57 -2.00 -17.61
C SER A 70 3.57 -0.55 -17.13
N VAL A 71 2.40 0.08 -17.11
CA VAL A 71 2.23 1.44 -16.58
C VAL A 71 2.59 1.50 -15.09
N GLU A 72 2.10 0.57 -14.29
CA GLU A 72 2.41 0.53 -12.85
C GLU A 72 3.91 0.28 -12.59
N GLN A 73 4.54 -0.62 -13.34
CA GLN A 73 5.97 -0.87 -13.24
C GLN A 73 6.83 0.36 -13.59
N LYS A 74 6.43 1.15 -14.59
CA LYS A 74 7.09 2.41 -14.92
C LYS A 74 6.99 3.43 -13.78
N LYS A 75 5.81 3.56 -13.15
CA LYS A 75 5.61 4.43 -11.97
C LYS A 75 6.50 4.00 -10.81
N ILE A 76 6.60 2.69 -10.53
CA ILE A 76 7.47 2.16 -9.47
C ILE A 76 8.93 2.55 -9.74
N ASN A 77 9.43 2.34 -10.95
CA ASN A 77 10.82 2.68 -11.30
C ASN A 77 11.10 4.19 -11.33
N ALA A 78 10.08 5.04 -11.50
CA ALA A 78 10.19 6.50 -11.39
C ALA A 78 10.13 7.02 -9.95
N ALA A 79 9.62 6.21 -9.01
CA ALA A 79 9.47 6.60 -7.62
C ALA A 79 10.75 6.38 -6.79
N ASP A 80 10.93 7.15 -5.74
CA ASP A 80 11.93 6.90 -4.69
C ASP A 80 11.30 6.13 -3.52
N ILE A 81 10.04 6.41 -3.25
CA ILE A 81 9.24 5.82 -2.17
C ILE A 81 7.93 5.27 -2.73
N ILE A 82 7.50 4.12 -2.20
CA ILE A 82 6.16 3.61 -2.45
C ILE A 82 5.35 3.62 -1.15
N ALA A 83 4.12 4.14 -1.20
CA ALA A 83 3.18 4.16 -0.08
C ALA A 83 1.91 3.38 -0.42
N PHE A 84 1.55 2.39 0.37
CA PHE A 84 0.31 1.64 0.25
C PHE A 84 -0.69 2.12 1.28
N ILE A 85 -1.87 2.56 0.85
CA ILE A 85 -2.92 3.08 1.73
C ILE A 85 -4.20 2.29 1.50
N TYR A 86 -4.60 1.49 2.48
CA TYR A 86 -5.69 0.53 2.33
C TYR A 86 -6.33 0.14 3.68
N PRO A 87 -7.56 -0.39 3.67
CA PRO A 87 -8.18 -0.97 4.87
C PRO A 87 -7.78 -2.42 5.06
N ASP A 88 -7.71 -2.86 6.30
CA ASP A 88 -7.68 -4.28 6.66
C ASP A 88 -9.07 -4.91 6.43
N PHE A 89 -9.11 -5.95 5.60
CA PHE A 89 -10.27 -6.79 5.39
C PHE A 89 -9.92 -8.26 5.71
N TRP A 90 -10.36 -8.74 6.88
CA TRP A 90 -10.13 -10.13 7.29
C TRP A 90 -8.64 -10.53 7.36
N THR A 91 -7.85 -9.69 7.98
CA THR A 91 -6.39 -9.89 8.11
C THR A 91 -5.65 -9.93 6.76
N ALA A 92 -6.21 -9.25 5.76
CA ALA A 92 -5.64 -9.13 4.42
C ALA A 92 -5.87 -7.74 3.84
N SER A 93 -5.15 -7.41 2.78
CA SER A 93 -5.48 -6.23 1.99
C SER A 93 -6.72 -6.50 1.11
N PRO A 94 -7.39 -5.46 0.59
CA PRO A 94 -8.50 -5.66 -0.34
C PRO A 94 -8.08 -6.49 -1.55
N ALA A 95 -8.97 -7.34 -2.06
CA ALA A 95 -8.72 -8.23 -3.20
C ALA A 95 -8.09 -7.52 -4.42
N MET A 96 -8.48 -6.25 -4.65
CA MET A 96 -7.92 -5.44 -5.73
C MET A 96 -6.42 -5.13 -5.51
N LEU A 97 -6.00 -4.89 -4.28
CA LEU A 97 -4.58 -4.67 -3.95
C LEU A 97 -3.80 -5.99 -3.98
N GLU A 98 -4.39 -7.10 -3.54
CA GLU A 98 -3.78 -8.43 -3.68
C GLU A 98 -3.54 -8.77 -5.16
N GLY A 99 -4.55 -8.54 -6.01
CA GLY A 99 -4.42 -8.73 -7.45
C GLY A 99 -3.38 -7.80 -8.08
N TRP A 100 -3.27 -6.56 -7.58
CA TRP A 100 -2.21 -5.64 -8.02
C TRP A 100 -0.82 -6.22 -7.72
N PHE A 101 -0.56 -6.74 -6.52
CA PHE A 101 0.70 -7.41 -6.21
C PHE A 101 0.94 -8.65 -7.08
N GLN A 102 -0.07 -9.48 -7.28
CA GLN A 102 0.04 -10.71 -8.07
C GLN A 102 0.37 -10.43 -9.55
N ARG A 103 -0.14 -9.34 -10.11
CA ARG A 103 0.06 -8.99 -11.52
C ARG A 103 1.26 -8.08 -11.77
N VAL A 104 1.57 -7.16 -10.84
CA VAL A 104 2.64 -6.16 -11.02
C VAL A 104 4.01 -6.70 -10.60
N TRP A 105 4.08 -7.57 -9.59
CA TRP A 105 5.33 -8.24 -9.16
C TRP A 105 5.68 -9.41 -10.09
N THR A 106 6.04 -9.12 -11.34
CA THR A 106 6.32 -10.15 -12.35
C THR A 106 7.77 -10.65 -12.29
N TYR A 107 7.98 -11.86 -12.80
CA TYR A 107 9.32 -12.39 -13.08
C TYR A 107 10.09 -11.48 -14.05
N GLY A 108 11.35 -11.23 -13.77
CA GLY A 108 12.20 -10.31 -14.50
C GLY A 108 11.98 -8.83 -14.14
N PHE A 109 10.89 -8.49 -13.42
CA PHE A 109 10.70 -7.15 -12.86
C PHE A 109 10.99 -7.13 -11.37
N ALA A 110 10.16 -7.75 -10.55
CA ALA A 110 10.26 -7.67 -9.08
C ALA A 110 11.03 -8.84 -8.46
N TYR A 111 11.23 -9.92 -9.19
CA TYR A 111 11.97 -11.10 -8.76
C TYR A 111 12.60 -11.84 -9.95
N GLY A 112 13.41 -12.86 -9.67
CA GLY A 112 14.20 -13.59 -10.67
C GLY A 112 15.70 -13.27 -10.54
N ASP A 113 16.51 -13.76 -11.47
CA ASP A 113 17.98 -13.67 -11.37
C ASP A 113 18.49 -12.22 -11.55
N ASN A 114 17.86 -11.43 -12.41
CA ASN A 114 18.23 -10.05 -12.71
C ASN A 114 16.99 -9.15 -12.80
N PRO A 115 16.31 -8.89 -11.67
CA PRO A 115 15.10 -8.09 -11.70
C PRO A 115 15.39 -6.63 -12.09
N THR A 116 14.52 -6.05 -12.91
CA THR A 116 14.66 -4.68 -13.41
C THR A 116 14.00 -3.62 -12.53
N MET A 117 13.29 -4.02 -11.48
CA MET A 117 12.75 -3.12 -10.49
C MET A 117 13.88 -2.48 -9.68
N LYS A 118 13.88 -1.16 -9.64
CA LYS A 118 14.80 -0.41 -8.79
C LYS A 118 14.52 -0.72 -7.31
N VAL A 119 15.55 -0.85 -6.49
CA VAL A 119 15.40 -0.90 -5.03
C VAL A 119 15.01 0.49 -4.54
N LEU A 120 13.81 0.61 -3.99
CA LEU A 120 13.26 1.87 -3.47
C LEU A 120 13.98 2.28 -2.18
N ASP A 121 13.99 3.57 -1.86
CA ASP A 121 14.57 4.04 -0.60
C ASP A 121 13.69 3.65 0.59
N LYS A 122 12.35 3.70 0.41
CA LYS A 122 11.40 3.32 1.47
C LYS A 122 10.11 2.77 0.90
N ALA A 123 9.50 1.81 1.62
CA ALA A 123 8.10 1.41 1.48
C ALA A 123 7.33 1.75 2.75
N ILE A 124 6.15 2.34 2.61
CA ILE A 124 5.31 2.80 3.72
C ILE A 124 3.92 2.16 3.58
N PHE A 125 3.42 1.58 4.64
CA PHE A 125 2.06 1.08 4.72
C PHE A 125 1.25 1.92 5.72
N LEU A 126 0.16 2.52 5.25
CA LEU A 126 -0.84 3.21 6.07
C LEU A 126 -2.11 2.38 6.03
N MET A 127 -2.27 1.49 7.00
CA MET A 127 -3.36 0.54 7.07
C MET A 127 -4.41 1.02 8.07
N THR A 128 -5.67 1.03 7.66
CA THR A 128 -6.78 1.31 8.56
C THR A 128 -7.48 0.02 8.97
N MET A 129 -7.80 -0.14 10.25
CA MET A 129 -8.43 -1.35 10.76
C MET A 129 -9.62 -1.03 11.68
N GLY A 130 -10.60 -1.93 11.69
CA GLY A 130 -11.81 -1.75 12.46
C GLY A 130 -11.66 -2.09 13.94
N GLY A 131 -10.89 -3.14 14.24
CA GLY A 131 -10.67 -3.62 15.61
C GLY A 131 -9.63 -2.79 16.36
N SER A 132 -9.51 -3.06 17.67
CA SER A 132 -8.56 -2.36 18.54
C SER A 132 -7.27 -3.17 18.71
N LEU A 133 -6.13 -2.49 18.67
CA LEU A 133 -4.83 -3.07 19.01
C LEU A 133 -4.66 -3.34 20.52
N ALA A 134 -5.63 -2.95 21.36
CA ALA A 134 -5.69 -3.43 22.74
C ALA A 134 -6.05 -4.92 22.83
N ASP A 135 -6.65 -5.49 21.78
CA ASP A 135 -6.96 -6.92 21.66
C ASP A 135 -5.73 -7.70 21.16
N GLU A 136 -5.29 -8.71 21.90
CA GLU A 136 -4.12 -9.53 21.57
C GLU A 136 -4.28 -10.27 20.24
N ILE A 137 -5.50 -10.73 19.90
CA ILE A 137 -5.75 -11.37 18.61
C ILE A 137 -5.49 -10.38 17.47
N ARG A 138 -5.85 -9.10 17.64
CA ARG A 138 -5.62 -8.06 16.64
C ARG A 138 -4.14 -7.75 16.45
N LYS A 139 -3.34 -7.80 17.51
CA LYS A 139 -1.88 -7.68 17.40
C LYS A 139 -1.30 -8.82 16.58
N ILE A 140 -1.68 -10.07 16.85
CA ILE A 140 -1.25 -11.25 16.09
C ILE A 140 -1.63 -11.13 14.61
N GLN A 141 -2.83 -10.63 14.31
CA GLN A 141 -3.27 -10.37 12.94
C GLN A 141 -2.39 -9.32 12.24
N VAL A 142 -2.05 -8.23 12.92
CA VAL A 142 -1.15 -7.21 12.37
C VAL A 142 0.25 -7.77 12.15
N GLU A 143 0.79 -8.59 13.04
CA GLU A 143 2.07 -9.27 12.85
C GLU A 143 2.05 -10.20 11.63
N ALA A 144 0.95 -10.94 11.42
CA ALA A 144 0.78 -11.76 10.22
C ALA A 144 0.76 -10.90 8.94
N MET A 145 0.06 -9.76 8.96
CA MET A 145 0.07 -8.83 7.83
C MET A 145 1.44 -8.20 7.60
N GLN A 146 2.19 -7.89 8.64
CA GLN A 146 3.58 -7.41 8.50
C GLN A 146 4.46 -8.47 7.85
N THR A 147 4.30 -9.74 8.24
CA THR A 147 5.03 -10.85 7.62
C THR A 147 4.74 -10.93 6.12
N VAL A 148 3.47 -10.80 5.71
CA VAL A 148 3.09 -10.81 4.30
C VAL A 148 3.59 -9.56 3.58
N MET A 149 3.24 -8.38 4.07
CA MET A 149 3.47 -7.13 3.34
C MET A 149 4.94 -6.71 3.37
N ILE A 150 5.57 -6.74 4.53
CA ILE A 150 6.96 -6.34 4.68
C ILE A 150 7.89 -7.50 4.32
N GLY A 151 7.63 -8.69 4.87
CA GLY A 151 8.51 -9.83 4.73
C GLY A 151 8.49 -10.49 3.36
N ASP A 152 7.35 -10.47 2.67
CA ASP A 152 7.20 -11.10 1.35
C ASP A 152 7.04 -10.08 0.22
N ARG A 153 6.01 -9.19 0.29
CA ARG A 153 5.70 -8.26 -0.81
C ARG A 153 6.80 -7.22 -1.03
N ILE A 154 7.42 -6.70 0.04
CA ILE A 154 8.54 -5.75 -0.10
C ILE A 154 9.89 -6.43 0.00
N ARG A 155 10.16 -7.17 1.08
CA ARG A 155 11.40 -7.91 1.28
C ARG A 155 12.65 -7.03 1.01
N THR A 156 13.33 -7.27 -0.12
CA THR A 156 14.53 -6.56 -0.55
C THR A 156 14.25 -5.46 -1.58
N ARG A 157 12.98 -5.21 -1.91
CA ARG A 157 12.55 -4.22 -2.94
C ARG A 157 12.58 -2.78 -2.42
N ALA A 158 12.75 -2.60 -1.11
CA ALA A 158 13.02 -1.29 -0.50
C ALA A 158 14.08 -1.42 0.59
N LYS A 159 14.88 -0.36 0.81
CA LYS A 159 15.94 -0.32 1.84
C LYS A 159 15.36 -0.22 3.26
N LYS A 160 14.21 0.47 3.40
CA LYS A 160 13.46 0.63 4.65
C LYS A 160 12.00 0.31 4.43
N CYS A 161 11.34 -0.21 5.46
CA CYS A 161 9.92 -0.48 5.40
C CYS A 161 9.25 -0.13 6.73
N GLU A 162 8.15 0.59 6.68
CA GLU A 162 7.38 1.03 7.84
C GLU A 162 5.90 0.72 7.65
N MET A 163 5.23 0.24 8.70
CA MET A 163 3.79 0.03 8.70
C MET A 163 3.15 0.78 9.87
N TYR A 164 2.20 1.62 9.54
CA TYR A 164 1.38 2.38 10.48
C TYR A 164 -0.04 1.85 10.46
N VAL A 165 -0.55 1.48 11.62
CA VAL A 165 -1.91 0.98 11.80
C VAL A 165 -2.76 2.05 12.47
N PHE A 166 -3.91 2.33 11.87
CA PHE A 166 -4.93 3.26 12.35
C PHE A 166 -6.17 2.43 12.74
N ASP A 167 -6.22 2.04 14.00
CA ASP A 167 -7.17 1.09 14.54
C ASP A 167 -8.48 1.70 15.08
N GLU A 168 -9.41 0.86 15.55
CA GLU A 168 -10.69 1.26 16.15
C GLU A 168 -11.59 2.11 15.24
N MET A 169 -11.55 1.87 13.91
CA MET A 169 -12.25 2.73 12.96
C MET A 169 -13.59 2.19 12.46
N THR A 170 -13.98 0.96 12.87
CA THR A 170 -15.33 0.46 12.59
C THR A 170 -16.38 1.31 13.31
N ARG A 171 -17.47 1.66 12.60
CA ARG A 171 -18.63 2.31 13.22
C ARG A 171 -19.40 1.34 14.08
N GLY A 172 -20.05 1.85 15.11
CA GLY A 172 -20.77 1.06 16.08
C GLY A 172 -19.86 0.43 17.14
N TYR A 173 -20.43 -0.45 17.95
CA TYR A 173 -19.76 -0.96 19.16
C TYR A 173 -19.32 0.21 20.07
N ASN A 174 -18.25 0.05 20.79
CA ASN A 174 -17.69 1.12 21.64
C ASN A 174 -16.77 2.07 20.86
N ASN A 175 -16.59 1.86 19.56
CA ASN A 175 -15.65 2.65 18.73
C ASN A 175 -16.18 4.04 18.38
N ASP A 176 -17.49 4.28 18.54
CA ASP A 176 -18.05 5.63 18.29
C ASP A 176 -17.71 6.62 19.42
N VAL A 177 -17.35 6.13 20.59
CA VAL A 177 -16.87 6.98 21.70
C VAL A 177 -15.52 7.59 21.27
N ASN A 178 -15.43 8.93 21.34
CA ASN A 178 -14.25 9.71 20.96
C ASN A 178 -13.76 9.48 19.50
N ARG A 179 -14.66 9.04 18.62
CA ARG A 179 -14.31 8.71 17.23
C ARG A 179 -13.74 9.90 16.47
N GLU A 180 -14.34 11.08 16.62
CA GLU A 180 -13.89 12.30 15.92
C GLU A 180 -12.51 12.75 16.42
N GLU A 181 -12.22 12.62 17.71
CA GLU A 181 -10.89 12.89 18.28
C GLU A 181 -9.85 11.92 17.70
N ARG A 182 -10.22 10.64 17.59
CA ARG A 182 -9.37 9.59 17.02
C ARG A 182 -9.07 9.85 15.54
N ILE A 183 -10.07 10.25 14.75
CA ILE A 183 -9.91 10.68 13.37
C ILE A 183 -8.93 11.84 13.28
N GLY A 184 -9.09 12.88 14.10
CA GLY A 184 -8.20 14.04 14.14
C GLY A 184 -6.76 13.66 14.47
N ARG A 185 -6.56 12.79 15.45
CA ARG A 185 -5.23 12.29 15.83
C ARG A 185 -4.57 11.49 14.69
N PHE A 186 -5.30 10.60 14.06
CA PHE A 186 -4.77 9.74 13.00
C PHE A 186 -4.52 10.48 11.69
N THR A 187 -5.40 11.39 11.30
CA THR A 187 -5.16 12.25 10.11
C THR A 187 -3.96 13.17 10.34
N LYS A 188 -3.78 13.71 11.54
CA LYS A 188 -2.57 14.45 11.90
C LYS A 188 -1.32 13.57 11.78
N LYS A 189 -1.37 12.33 12.28
CA LYS A 189 -0.26 11.37 12.14
C LYS A 189 0.05 11.07 10.68
N ALA A 190 -0.96 10.80 9.86
CA ALA A 190 -0.77 10.55 8.42
C ALA A 190 -0.14 11.77 7.71
N TYR A 191 -0.58 12.98 8.03
CA TYR A 191 0.03 14.21 7.54
C TYR A 191 1.51 14.33 7.93
N GLU A 192 1.85 14.08 9.21
CA GLU A 192 3.24 14.15 9.68
C GLU A 192 4.13 13.09 9.00
N ILE A 193 3.61 11.88 8.75
CA ILE A 193 4.32 10.84 8.00
C ILE A 193 4.63 11.34 6.58
N GLY A 194 3.65 11.93 5.89
CA GLY A 194 3.86 12.48 4.55
C GLY A 194 4.84 13.66 4.53
N LYS A 195 4.86 14.45 5.60
CA LYS A 195 5.75 15.62 5.71
C LYS A 195 7.19 15.27 6.07
N LYS A 196 7.42 14.14 6.77
CA LYS A 196 8.73 13.76 7.33
C LYS A 196 9.22 12.41 6.78
N LEU A 197 9.27 12.26 5.46
CA LEU A 197 9.66 10.99 4.83
C LEU A 197 11.06 10.50 5.23
N ASP A 198 11.95 11.41 5.57
CA ASP A 198 13.37 11.13 5.90
C ASP A 198 13.62 10.99 7.42
N GLY A 199 12.63 11.25 8.27
CA GLY A 199 12.74 11.21 9.74
C GLY A 199 12.00 10.04 10.36
N ASN A 200 12.47 9.54 11.51
CA ASN A 200 11.67 8.71 12.40
C ASN A 200 10.54 9.59 12.99
N VAL A 201 9.30 9.17 12.80
CA VAL A 201 8.10 9.80 13.39
C VAL A 201 7.79 9.19 14.75
#